data_e2520762ef05675e93db4d75026af1bb
#
_entry.id   e2520762ef05675e93db4d75026af1bb
#
_cell.length_a   1.000
_cell.length_b   1.000
_cell.length_c   1.000
_cell.angle_alpha   90.00
_cell.angle_beta   90.00
_cell.angle_gamma   90.00
#
_symmetry.space_group_name_H-M   'P 1'
#
loop_
_entity.id
_entity.type
_entity.pdbx_description
1 polymer ?
#
loop_
_entity_poly.entity_id
_entity_poly.type
_entity_poly.pdbx_seq_one_letter_code
_entity_poly.pdbx_strand_id
1 'polypeptide(L)'
;ATLMVDAEFEPDKGTSYNVVGYIKGKSSDQQIMLSGHYDKYWYGFQDDCAAIGMDFTIAKAMIESGYVPENDIAVVAHGAEEWGSTDAQFDWTTGAWGMIHTEKPEWAKKTIAMLNCELPAFEPQDKTLRVSCVPEFATMSKKLISESGLVAQTDIKLDAEAVDTSNMEDGVSYRWHGVPYMLNGFLGDKFMSQRYHTIDDDKDTWSEATMLGNLYWFGAYAIYIDKTPALELDMTQTCDRLEENLNEELAKEADVDTDAYKAALADMRAAAEAYNKKIAGINAAYEEAMAAGDDTEAIRAEGKALNKQTLKVFAAIQKAFLESSPADVAYGHPTINENAQTLEAVIAALDKKELYNDDETGALDVLYNLNDVLEYNYYIFGVKPADDAVKLYDQKYISTDKTYWGTDAMPPIIYTGETTHKLVRDAEAEKDIDYKVVTGVYKSALTDTMKNIKLYADREVKDMAKVAKLMK
;
A
#
# COMPACT_ATOMS: atom_id res chain seq x y z
N ALA A 1 -17.32 -35.98 6.94
CA ALA A 1 -17.13 -36.02 5.50
C ALA A 1 -15.64 -36.01 5.22
N THR A 2 -15.20 -36.76 4.21
CA THR A 2 -13.79 -36.76 3.76
C THR A 2 -13.76 -35.98 2.46
N LEU A 3 -12.99 -34.92 2.41
CA LEU A 3 -12.70 -34.18 1.18
C LEU A 3 -11.36 -34.68 0.65
N MET A 4 -11.32 -35.04 -0.62
CA MET A 4 -10.08 -35.30 -1.34
C MET A 4 -9.91 -34.22 -2.40
N VAL A 5 -8.78 -33.54 -2.38
CA VAL A 5 -8.38 -32.58 -3.40
C VAL A 5 -7.19 -33.18 -4.14
N ASP A 6 -7.32 -33.30 -5.45
CA ASP A 6 -6.23 -33.70 -6.35
C ASP A 6 -6.01 -32.52 -7.30
N ALA A 7 -4.91 -31.84 -7.12
CA ALA A 7 -4.53 -30.67 -7.91
C ALA A 7 -3.11 -30.82 -8.41
N GLU A 8 -2.92 -30.66 -9.70
CA GLU A 8 -1.62 -30.63 -10.35
C GLU A 8 -1.30 -29.17 -10.70
N PHE A 9 -0.16 -28.69 -10.26
CA PHE A 9 0.34 -27.37 -10.55
C PHE A 9 1.59 -27.46 -11.41
N GLU A 10 1.51 -26.94 -12.62
CA GLU A 10 2.65 -26.80 -13.52
C GLU A 10 3.10 -25.33 -13.56
N PRO A 11 4.22 -24.96 -12.92
CA PRO A 11 4.76 -23.60 -12.96
C PRO A 11 5.43 -23.35 -14.32
N ASP A 12 4.66 -23.14 -15.35
CA ASP A 12 5.18 -22.79 -16.67
C ASP A 12 5.57 -21.30 -16.72
N LYS A 13 6.70 -21.02 -17.38
CA LYS A 13 7.10 -19.64 -17.67
C LYS A 13 6.24 -19.11 -18.80
N GLY A 14 5.36 -18.19 -18.49
CA GLY A 14 4.54 -17.46 -19.44
C GLY A 14 5.09 -16.07 -19.74
N THR A 15 4.49 -15.42 -20.74
CA THR A 15 4.69 -14.00 -21.03
C THR A 15 3.37 -13.30 -20.88
N SER A 16 3.31 -12.30 -20.01
CA SER A 16 2.20 -11.38 -19.90
C SER A 16 2.53 -10.06 -20.59
N TYR A 17 1.51 -9.28 -20.91
CA TYR A 17 1.65 -7.98 -21.58
C TYR A 17 0.88 -6.93 -20.81
N ASN A 18 1.47 -5.75 -20.66
CA ASN A 18 0.76 -4.56 -20.24
C ASN A 18 0.34 -3.79 -21.51
N VAL A 19 -0.89 -3.26 -21.50
CA VAL A 19 -1.43 -2.49 -22.63
C VAL A 19 -1.49 -1.02 -22.25
N VAL A 20 -0.93 -0.15 -23.09
CA VAL A 20 -0.85 1.28 -22.79
C VAL A 20 -1.42 2.10 -23.94
N GLY A 21 -2.38 2.99 -23.60
CA GLY A 21 -2.91 4.02 -24.48
C GLY A 21 -2.61 5.42 -23.94
N TYR A 22 -2.67 6.45 -24.78
CA TYR A 22 -2.43 7.82 -24.38
C TYR A 22 -3.45 8.79 -24.96
N ILE A 23 -3.99 9.68 -24.15
CA ILE A 23 -4.51 10.96 -24.60
C ILE A 23 -3.36 11.96 -24.49
N LYS A 24 -2.89 12.46 -25.63
CA LYS A 24 -1.74 13.36 -25.66
C LYS A 24 -2.13 14.75 -25.12
N GLY A 25 -1.35 15.20 -24.14
CA GLY A 25 -1.46 16.54 -23.61
C GLY A 25 -0.67 17.58 -24.40
N LYS A 26 -0.72 18.82 -23.96
CA LYS A 26 0.10 19.91 -24.52
C LYS A 26 1.60 19.66 -24.29
N SER A 27 1.93 18.89 -23.23
CA SER A 27 3.28 18.48 -22.88
C SER A 27 3.29 17.03 -22.47
N SER A 28 4.32 16.28 -22.90
CA SER A 28 4.57 14.88 -22.51
C SER A 28 5.66 14.74 -21.43
N ASP A 29 6.06 15.84 -20.79
CA ASP A 29 7.07 15.84 -19.73
C ASP A 29 6.56 15.19 -18.45
N GLN A 30 5.24 15.25 -18.22
CA GLN A 30 4.54 14.64 -17.10
C GLN A 30 3.33 13.85 -17.61
N GLN A 31 2.86 12.91 -16.82
CA GLN A 31 1.66 12.14 -17.12
C GLN A 31 0.86 11.84 -15.86
N ILE A 32 -0.44 11.67 -16.04
CA ILE A 32 -1.37 11.09 -15.08
C ILE A 32 -1.77 9.73 -15.61
N MET A 33 -1.83 8.73 -14.76
CA MET A 33 -2.16 7.37 -15.13
C MET A 33 -3.56 7.01 -14.62
N LEU A 34 -4.38 6.47 -15.50
CA LEU A 34 -5.59 5.70 -15.18
C LEU A 34 -5.22 4.24 -15.38
N SER A 35 -5.47 3.39 -14.41
CA SER A 35 -5.03 1.99 -14.48
C SER A 35 -5.96 1.04 -13.73
N GLY A 36 -5.95 -0.18 -14.19
CA GLY A 36 -6.50 -1.37 -13.59
C GLY A 36 -5.85 -2.58 -14.23
N HIS A 37 -6.20 -3.78 -13.85
CA HIS A 37 -5.66 -4.98 -14.48
C HIS A 37 -6.69 -5.66 -15.39
N TYR A 38 -6.24 -6.42 -16.39
CA TYR A 38 -7.12 -7.06 -17.36
C TYR A 38 -7.07 -8.58 -17.33
N ASP A 39 -6.14 -9.17 -16.61
CA ASP A 39 -6.18 -10.59 -16.27
C ASP A 39 -7.22 -10.82 -15.18
N LYS A 40 -7.68 -12.04 -15.03
CA LYS A 40 -8.84 -12.32 -14.20
C LYS A 40 -9.00 -13.80 -13.91
N TYR A 41 -9.72 -14.09 -12.83
CA TYR A 41 -10.28 -15.42 -12.60
C TYR A 41 -11.67 -15.53 -13.23
N TRP A 42 -11.94 -16.62 -13.95
CA TRP A 42 -13.22 -16.94 -14.61
C TRP A 42 -13.81 -15.78 -15.44
N TYR A 43 -14.96 -15.23 -15.02
CA TYR A 43 -15.55 -14.08 -15.71
C TYR A 43 -14.85 -12.78 -15.31
N GLY A 44 -14.45 -12.66 -14.04
CA GLY A 44 -13.75 -11.49 -13.51
C GLY A 44 -14.44 -10.20 -13.90
N PHE A 45 -15.73 -10.10 -13.62
CA PHE A 45 -16.50 -8.93 -14.05
C PHE A 45 -16.14 -7.70 -13.24
N GLN A 46 -16.14 -7.84 -11.91
CA GLN A 46 -15.66 -6.78 -11.03
C GLN A 46 -14.13 -6.77 -11.00
N ASP A 47 -13.53 -7.95 -10.95
CA ASP A 47 -12.11 -8.18 -10.75
C ASP A 47 -11.43 -8.70 -12.03
N ASP A 48 -10.96 -7.84 -12.99
CA ASP A 48 -11.03 -6.39 -12.89
C ASP A 48 -11.53 -5.78 -14.21
N CYS A 49 -12.34 -6.53 -14.96
CA CYS A 49 -12.86 -6.06 -16.25
C CYS A 49 -13.66 -4.76 -16.13
N ALA A 50 -14.35 -4.55 -15.01
CA ALA A 50 -15.13 -3.33 -14.78
C ALA A 50 -14.24 -2.10 -14.64
N ALA A 51 -13.07 -2.19 -14.01
CA ALA A 51 -12.12 -1.09 -13.91
C ALA A 51 -11.54 -0.71 -15.27
N ILE A 52 -11.17 -1.68 -16.09
CA ILE A 52 -10.73 -1.41 -17.46
C ILE A 52 -11.84 -0.72 -18.26
N GLY A 53 -13.09 -1.16 -18.09
CA GLY A 53 -14.26 -0.50 -18.69
C GLY A 53 -14.44 0.94 -18.21
N MET A 54 -14.19 1.20 -16.93
CA MET A 54 -14.23 2.52 -16.31
C MET A 54 -13.15 3.45 -16.89
N ASP A 55 -11.91 3.01 -16.94
CA ASP A 55 -10.79 3.78 -17.46
C ASP A 55 -10.99 4.17 -18.93
N PHE A 56 -11.43 3.22 -19.75
CA PHE A 56 -11.78 3.52 -21.14
C PHE A 56 -12.97 4.48 -21.27
N THR A 57 -13.93 4.41 -20.36
CA THR A 57 -15.08 5.32 -20.34
C THR A 57 -14.64 6.74 -19.99
N ILE A 58 -13.78 6.92 -18.99
CA ILE A 58 -13.18 8.21 -18.63
C ILE A 58 -12.39 8.77 -19.82
N ALA A 59 -11.50 7.96 -20.39
CA ALA A 59 -10.69 8.37 -21.53
C ALA A 59 -11.56 8.76 -22.74
N LYS A 60 -12.59 7.98 -23.04
CA LYS A 60 -13.56 8.27 -24.12
C LYS A 60 -14.31 9.56 -23.85
N ALA A 61 -14.80 9.79 -22.63
CA ALA A 61 -15.50 11.02 -22.26
C ALA A 61 -14.59 12.25 -22.42
N MET A 62 -13.32 12.16 -22.03
CA MET A 62 -12.33 13.22 -22.25
C MET A 62 -12.16 13.52 -23.75
N ILE A 63 -12.00 12.51 -24.58
CA ILE A 63 -11.84 12.67 -26.03
C ILE A 63 -13.11 13.28 -26.67
N GLU A 64 -14.28 12.73 -26.37
CA GLU A 64 -15.55 13.16 -26.98
C GLU A 64 -15.98 14.56 -26.51
N SER A 65 -15.60 14.98 -25.29
CA SER A 65 -15.81 16.35 -24.82
C SER A 65 -14.87 17.38 -25.46
N GLY A 66 -13.85 16.91 -26.21
CA GLY A 66 -12.81 17.77 -26.75
C GLY A 66 -11.84 18.30 -25.71
N TYR A 67 -11.72 17.60 -24.55
CA TYR A 67 -10.77 17.96 -23.51
C TYR A 67 -9.33 17.81 -24.02
N VAL A 68 -8.56 18.87 -23.88
CA VAL A 68 -7.13 18.88 -24.19
C VAL A 68 -6.36 18.95 -22.87
N PRO A 69 -5.70 17.85 -22.45
CA PRO A 69 -4.94 17.83 -21.21
C PRO A 69 -3.70 18.73 -21.28
N GLU A 70 -3.24 19.20 -20.13
CA GLU A 70 -1.94 19.87 -19.99
C GLU A 70 -0.78 18.87 -19.99
N ASN A 71 -1.02 17.66 -19.44
CA ASN A 71 -0.09 16.56 -19.35
C ASN A 71 -0.61 15.36 -20.12
N ASP A 72 0.21 14.38 -20.46
CA ASP A 72 -0.29 13.13 -21.04
C ASP A 72 -1.20 12.41 -20.03
N ILE A 73 -2.32 11.87 -20.49
CA ILE A 73 -3.12 10.90 -19.72
C ILE A 73 -2.78 9.52 -20.27
N ALA A 74 -2.12 8.72 -19.46
CA ALA A 74 -1.82 7.32 -19.79
C ALA A 74 -2.98 6.45 -19.29
N VAL A 75 -3.49 5.58 -20.14
CA VAL A 75 -4.45 4.54 -19.75
C VAL A 75 -3.73 3.21 -19.83
N VAL A 76 -3.61 2.53 -18.71
CA VAL A 76 -2.79 1.33 -18.57
C VAL A 76 -3.66 0.18 -18.09
N ALA A 77 -3.67 -0.90 -18.86
CA ALA A 77 -4.23 -2.16 -18.42
C ALA A 77 -3.06 -3.11 -18.09
N HIS A 78 -2.88 -3.38 -16.80
CA HIS A 78 -1.85 -4.30 -16.35
C HIS A 78 -2.25 -5.75 -16.63
N GLY A 79 -1.29 -6.58 -16.91
CA GLY A 79 -1.47 -8.02 -16.99
C GLY A 79 -0.67 -8.70 -15.90
N ALA A 80 -1.09 -9.88 -15.49
CA ALA A 80 -0.48 -10.62 -14.39
C ALA A 80 -0.49 -9.86 -13.05
N GLU A 81 -1.61 -9.25 -12.74
CA GLU A 81 -1.92 -8.77 -11.39
C GLU A 81 -2.20 -9.97 -10.49
N GLU A 82 -3.06 -10.87 -10.93
CA GLU A 82 -3.49 -12.09 -10.25
C GLU A 82 -2.42 -13.19 -10.18
N TRP A 83 -1.23 -12.92 -10.66
CA TRP A 83 -0.15 -13.89 -10.77
C TRP A 83 1.10 -13.44 -10.04
N GLY A 84 1.57 -14.35 -9.20
CA GLY A 84 2.84 -14.22 -8.53
C GLY A 84 4.02 -14.67 -9.37
N SER A 85 5.21 -14.50 -8.83
CA SER A 85 6.45 -15.05 -9.37
C SER A 85 6.90 -16.25 -8.55
N THR A 86 7.08 -17.40 -9.17
CA THR A 86 7.48 -18.65 -8.51
C THR A 86 8.81 -18.57 -7.77
N ASP A 87 9.63 -17.60 -8.09
CA ASP A 87 10.96 -17.39 -7.51
C ASP A 87 11.00 -16.15 -6.59
N ALA A 88 9.85 -15.54 -6.28
CA ALA A 88 9.73 -14.37 -5.42
C ALA A 88 8.76 -14.62 -4.28
N GLN A 89 8.79 -13.76 -3.30
CA GLN A 89 7.85 -13.73 -2.17
C GLN A 89 6.44 -13.30 -2.60
N PHE A 90 6.32 -12.87 -3.84
CA PHE A 90 5.17 -12.19 -4.37
C PHE A 90 4.18 -13.10 -5.02
N ASP A 91 2.92 -12.93 -4.62
CA ASP A 91 1.77 -13.64 -5.16
C ASP A 91 0.99 -12.80 -6.17
N TRP A 92 1.19 -11.47 -6.17
CA TRP A 92 0.37 -10.51 -6.90
C TRP A 92 1.18 -9.46 -7.65
N THR A 93 0.51 -8.68 -8.49
CA THR A 93 0.97 -7.41 -9.11
C THR A 93 2.27 -7.50 -9.92
N THR A 94 2.63 -8.69 -10.41
CA THR A 94 3.91 -8.87 -11.11
C THR A 94 4.00 -8.09 -12.42
N GLY A 95 2.86 -7.81 -13.06
CA GLY A 95 2.78 -7.00 -14.28
C GLY A 95 3.06 -5.53 -14.03
N ALA A 96 2.47 -4.95 -12.97
CA ALA A 96 2.73 -3.57 -12.56
C ALA A 96 4.18 -3.38 -12.11
N TRP A 97 4.71 -4.33 -11.32
CA TRP A 97 6.13 -4.31 -10.96
C TRP A 97 7.03 -4.33 -12.19
N GLY A 98 6.81 -5.29 -13.11
CA GLY A 98 7.58 -5.40 -14.34
C GLY A 98 7.54 -4.12 -15.18
N MET A 99 6.37 -3.47 -15.25
CA MET A 99 6.19 -2.21 -15.97
C MET A 99 7.07 -1.11 -15.39
N ILE A 100 6.95 -0.80 -14.12
CA ILE A 100 7.63 0.36 -13.51
C ILE A 100 9.10 0.07 -13.18
N HIS A 101 9.43 -1.17 -12.82
CA HIS A 101 10.79 -1.54 -12.43
C HIS A 101 11.69 -1.78 -13.65
N THR A 102 11.19 -2.45 -14.67
CA THR A 102 12.00 -2.96 -15.79
C THR A 102 11.70 -2.26 -17.12
N GLU A 103 10.42 -2.18 -17.51
CA GLU A 103 10.04 -1.75 -18.86
C GLU A 103 10.00 -0.23 -19.02
N LYS A 104 9.54 0.48 -17.99
CA LYS A 104 9.32 1.92 -18.00
C LYS A 104 9.84 2.62 -16.72
N PRO A 105 11.09 2.38 -16.30
CA PRO A 105 11.60 2.99 -15.05
C PRO A 105 11.62 4.53 -15.09
N GLU A 106 11.61 5.13 -16.27
CA GLU A 106 11.50 6.59 -16.42
C GLU A 106 10.13 7.13 -16.01
N TRP A 107 9.09 6.28 -15.93
CA TRP A 107 7.76 6.71 -15.47
C TRP A 107 7.74 7.13 -14.02
N ALA A 108 8.60 6.58 -13.19
CA ALA A 108 8.79 7.02 -11.80
C ALA A 108 9.16 8.51 -11.65
N LYS A 109 9.68 9.13 -12.72
CA LYS A 109 10.11 10.54 -12.72
C LYS A 109 9.13 11.49 -13.41
N LYS A 110 8.10 10.95 -14.04
CA LYS A 110 7.14 11.76 -14.80
C LYS A 110 5.69 11.48 -14.48
N THR A 111 5.34 10.35 -13.90
CA THR A 111 3.97 10.06 -13.47
C THR A 111 3.71 10.82 -12.17
N ILE A 112 2.88 11.87 -12.27
CA ILE A 112 2.59 12.74 -11.13
C ILE A 112 1.45 12.20 -10.25
N ALA A 113 0.63 11.32 -10.80
CA ALA A 113 -0.36 10.55 -10.07
C ALA A 113 -0.74 9.28 -10.84
N MET A 114 -0.97 8.20 -10.12
CA MET A 114 -1.62 6.99 -10.61
C MET A 114 -2.99 6.88 -9.93
N LEU A 115 -4.01 6.70 -10.74
CA LEU A 115 -5.38 6.44 -10.32
C LEU A 115 -5.65 4.98 -10.64
N ASN A 116 -5.41 4.11 -9.66
CA ASN A 116 -5.67 2.68 -9.79
C ASN A 116 -7.13 2.40 -9.49
N CYS A 117 -7.73 1.53 -10.26
CA CYS A 117 -9.12 1.17 -10.11
C CYS A 117 -9.23 -0.33 -10.00
N GLU A 118 -9.98 -0.79 -9.00
CA GLU A 118 -10.31 -2.19 -8.81
C GLU A 118 -11.74 -2.33 -8.32
N LEU A 119 -12.44 -3.36 -8.79
CA LEU A 119 -13.77 -3.70 -8.31
C LEU A 119 -14.76 -2.50 -8.26
N PRO A 120 -14.85 -1.64 -9.30
CA PRO A 120 -15.47 -0.33 -9.18
C PRO A 120 -17.00 -0.33 -9.27
N ALA A 121 -17.64 -1.48 -9.44
CA ALA A 121 -19.04 -1.50 -9.87
C ALA A 121 -19.98 -2.39 -9.02
N PHE A 122 -19.58 -2.86 -7.84
CA PHE A 122 -20.53 -3.50 -6.93
C PHE A 122 -21.00 -2.53 -5.84
N GLU A 123 -22.18 -2.78 -5.27
CA GLU A 123 -22.74 -1.90 -4.25
C GLU A 123 -21.98 -2.05 -2.92
N PRO A 124 -21.36 -0.98 -2.39
CA PRO A 124 -20.72 -1.01 -1.09
C PRO A 124 -21.73 -1.29 0.02
N GLN A 125 -21.34 -2.08 1.02
CA GLN A 125 -22.22 -2.50 2.12
C GLN A 125 -22.84 -1.33 2.89
N ASP A 126 -22.09 -0.25 3.10
CA ASP A 126 -22.53 0.95 3.81
C ASP A 126 -22.86 2.12 2.87
N LYS A 127 -22.94 1.85 1.57
CA LYS A 127 -23.16 2.84 0.51
C LYS A 127 -22.13 3.99 0.53
N THR A 128 -20.93 3.69 0.95
CA THR A 128 -19.83 4.65 0.96
C THR A 128 -18.71 4.17 0.04
N LEU A 129 -18.43 4.94 -1.01
CA LEU A 129 -17.21 4.80 -1.79
C LEU A 129 -16.08 5.46 -1.02
N ARG A 130 -14.99 4.76 -0.90
CA ARG A 130 -13.77 5.29 -0.30
C ARG A 130 -12.73 5.52 -1.38
N VAL A 131 -12.04 6.64 -1.26
CA VAL A 131 -10.83 6.87 -2.02
C VAL A 131 -9.67 6.59 -1.10
N SER A 132 -9.09 5.42 -1.28
CA SER A 132 -7.86 5.04 -0.60
C SER A 132 -6.68 5.70 -1.30
N CYS A 133 -5.80 6.38 -0.59
CA CYS A 133 -4.70 7.12 -1.21
C CYS A 133 -3.45 7.09 -0.33
N VAL A 134 -2.31 7.35 -0.94
CA VAL A 134 -1.09 7.64 -0.17
C VAL A 134 -1.37 8.78 0.82
N PRO A 135 -0.82 8.73 2.04
CA PRO A 135 -1.11 9.74 3.07
C PRO A 135 -0.98 11.18 2.56
N GLU A 136 0.00 11.44 1.72
CA GLU A 136 0.28 12.77 1.18
C GLU A 136 -0.83 13.31 0.25
N PHE A 137 -1.68 12.44 -0.31
CA PHE A 137 -2.85 12.87 -1.09
C PHE A 137 -4.11 13.11 -0.24
N ALA A 138 -4.13 12.69 1.01
CA ALA A 138 -5.35 12.71 1.83
C ALA A 138 -5.96 14.13 1.96
N THR A 139 -5.13 15.15 2.18
CA THR A 139 -5.60 16.54 2.31
C THR A 139 -6.27 17.01 1.02
N MET A 140 -5.66 16.77 -0.13
CA MET A 140 -6.20 17.14 -1.44
C MET A 140 -7.50 16.38 -1.75
N SER A 141 -7.54 15.07 -1.48
CA SER A 141 -8.71 14.23 -1.71
C SER A 141 -9.90 14.70 -0.89
N LYS A 142 -9.72 14.97 0.41
CA LYS A 142 -10.75 15.48 1.31
C LYS A 142 -11.28 16.84 0.85
N LYS A 143 -10.40 17.75 0.42
CA LYS A 143 -10.78 19.03 -0.15
C LYS A 143 -11.65 18.84 -1.40
N LEU A 144 -11.21 18.05 -2.35
CA LEU A 144 -11.94 17.84 -3.61
C LEU A 144 -13.30 17.17 -3.36
N ILE A 145 -13.39 16.21 -2.44
CA ILE A 145 -14.66 15.60 -2.04
C ILE A 145 -15.63 16.66 -1.49
N SER A 146 -15.17 17.52 -0.59
CA SER A 146 -16.01 18.53 0.05
C SER A 146 -16.49 19.63 -0.91
N GLU A 147 -15.68 19.97 -1.90
CA GLU A 147 -15.94 21.08 -2.83
C GLU A 147 -16.68 20.65 -4.12
N SER A 148 -16.51 19.38 -4.54
CA SER A 148 -16.96 18.94 -5.87
C SER A 148 -18.47 18.77 -6.01
N GLY A 149 -19.18 18.47 -4.94
CA GLY A 149 -20.60 18.09 -4.98
C GLY A 149 -20.92 16.87 -5.86
N LEU A 150 -19.90 16.10 -6.26
CA LEU A 150 -20.02 15.00 -7.23
C LEU A 150 -20.96 13.89 -6.78
N VAL A 151 -21.14 13.72 -5.48
CA VAL A 151 -21.94 12.63 -4.89
C VAL A 151 -23.42 12.98 -4.80
N ALA A 152 -23.80 14.25 -5.01
CA ALA A 152 -25.19 14.68 -4.95
C ALA A 152 -26.09 14.08 -6.05
N GLN A 153 -25.49 13.43 -7.05
CA GLN A 153 -26.19 12.81 -8.17
C GLN A 153 -26.45 11.30 -7.97
N THR A 154 -25.89 10.72 -6.94
CA THR A 154 -26.06 9.30 -6.56
C THR A 154 -26.42 9.21 -5.09
N ASP A 155 -27.04 8.14 -4.63
CA ASP A 155 -27.28 7.87 -3.19
C ASP A 155 -26.07 7.29 -2.47
N ILE A 156 -24.90 7.32 -3.11
CA ILE A 156 -23.64 6.84 -2.57
C ILE A 156 -22.88 8.01 -1.95
N LYS A 157 -22.31 7.79 -0.78
CA LYS A 157 -21.40 8.72 -0.13
C LYS A 157 -20.00 8.53 -0.67
N LEU A 158 -19.19 9.58 -0.58
CA LEU A 158 -17.77 9.53 -0.93
C LEU A 158 -16.94 10.00 0.27
N ASP A 159 -15.91 9.27 0.62
CA ASP A 159 -14.96 9.61 1.67
C ASP A 159 -13.52 9.33 1.23
N ALA A 160 -12.55 10.03 1.82
CA ALA A 160 -11.14 9.82 1.55
C ALA A 160 -10.45 9.21 2.76
N GLU A 161 -9.70 8.16 2.52
CA GLU A 161 -8.93 7.43 3.51
C GLU A 161 -7.46 7.39 3.10
N ALA A 162 -6.58 7.78 4.02
CA ALA A 162 -5.16 7.56 3.85
C ALA A 162 -4.85 6.11 4.25
N VAL A 163 -4.29 5.34 3.32
CA VAL A 163 -4.01 3.93 3.54
C VAL A 163 -2.52 3.66 3.68
N ASP A 164 -2.22 2.69 4.51
CA ASP A 164 -0.94 2.03 4.47
C ASP A 164 -0.88 1.14 3.23
N THR A 165 0.31 0.83 2.78
CA THR A 165 0.50 0.04 1.58
C THR A 165 0.27 -1.44 1.89
N SER A 166 -0.50 -2.08 1.05
CA SER A 166 -0.62 -3.53 0.96
C SER A 166 0.04 -3.98 -0.34
N ASN A 167 0.44 -5.23 -0.44
CA ASN A 167 0.96 -5.80 -1.68
C ASN A 167 -0.12 -6.42 -2.57
N MET A 168 -1.38 -6.17 -2.26
CA MET A 168 -2.53 -6.81 -2.88
C MET A 168 -3.15 -5.94 -3.98
N GLU A 169 -2.37 -5.01 -4.58
CA GLU A 169 -2.86 -4.19 -5.69
C GLU A 169 -1.70 -3.53 -6.46
N ASP A 170 -1.94 -3.15 -7.71
CA ASP A 170 -0.92 -2.65 -8.64
C ASP A 170 -0.22 -1.36 -8.19
N GLY A 171 -0.92 -0.49 -7.47
CA GLY A 171 -0.42 0.82 -7.06
C GLY A 171 0.78 0.76 -6.13
N VAL A 172 0.93 -0.32 -5.36
CA VAL A 172 2.07 -0.50 -4.46
C VAL A 172 3.39 -0.54 -5.21
N SER A 173 3.42 -1.21 -6.37
CA SER A 173 4.60 -1.28 -7.21
C SER A 173 5.05 0.10 -7.68
N TYR A 174 4.10 0.96 -8.02
CA TYR A 174 4.34 2.34 -8.41
C TYR A 174 4.76 3.23 -7.23
N ARG A 175 4.06 3.12 -6.09
CA ARG A 175 4.40 3.83 -4.86
C ARG A 175 5.84 3.56 -4.43
N TRP A 176 6.24 2.29 -4.48
CA TRP A 176 7.61 1.88 -4.17
C TRP A 176 8.66 2.59 -5.03
N HIS A 177 8.32 2.86 -6.29
CA HIS A 177 9.18 3.59 -7.22
C HIS A 177 9.01 5.11 -7.15
N GLY A 178 8.22 5.62 -6.23
CA GLY A 178 8.04 7.05 -5.99
C GLY A 178 6.94 7.70 -6.82
N VAL A 179 5.96 6.94 -7.27
CA VAL A 179 4.75 7.46 -7.91
C VAL A 179 3.63 7.52 -6.88
N PRO A 180 3.09 8.71 -6.58
CA PRO A 180 1.94 8.81 -5.69
C PRO A 180 0.69 8.26 -6.36
N TYR A 181 -0.12 7.51 -5.59
CA TYR A 181 -1.30 6.85 -6.14
C TYR A 181 -2.52 6.94 -5.24
N MET A 182 -3.65 6.62 -5.82
CA MET A 182 -4.91 6.37 -5.15
C MET A 182 -5.63 5.20 -5.79
N LEU A 183 -6.50 4.60 -5.00
CA LEU A 183 -7.32 3.44 -5.32
C LEU A 183 -8.76 3.73 -4.88
N ASN A 184 -9.75 3.25 -5.62
CA ASN A 184 -11.11 3.22 -5.11
C ASN A 184 -11.22 2.14 -4.02
N GLY A 185 -11.86 2.50 -2.91
CA GLY A 185 -12.06 1.63 -1.77
C GLY A 185 -13.53 1.40 -1.46
N PHE A 186 -13.83 0.32 -0.73
CA PHE A 186 -15.20 -0.08 -0.39
C PHE A 186 -15.25 -1.01 0.81
N LEU A 187 -16.42 -1.13 1.41
CA LEU A 187 -16.77 -2.26 2.27
C LEU A 187 -17.71 -3.18 1.51
N GLY A 188 -17.28 -4.41 1.30
CA GLY A 188 -17.97 -5.35 0.41
C GLY A 188 -18.10 -6.78 0.93
N ASP A 189 -18.46 -6.96 2.20
CA ASP A 189 -18.48 -8.29 2.86
C ASP A 189 -19.17 -9.37 2.05
N LYS A 190 -20.32 -9.08 1.45
CA LYS A 190 -21.03 -10.08 0.64
C LYS A 190 -20.30 -10.38 -0.67
N PHE A 191 -19.79 -9.35 -1.33
CA PHE A 191 -19.03 -9.56 -2.56
C PHE A 191 -17.76 -10.35 -2.24
N MET A 192 -16.95 -9.89 -1.29
CA MET A 192 -15.70 -10.53 -0.92
C MET A 192 -15.87 -11.97 -0.42
N SER A 193 -16.94 -12.27 0.32
CA SER A 193 -17.18 -13.61 0.87
C SER A 193 -17.88 -14.59 -0.09
N GLN A 194 -18.56 -14.10 -1.12
CA GLN A 194 -19.44 -14.93 -1.96
C GLN A 194 -19.13 -14.91 -3.45
N ARG A 195 -18.44 -13.87 -3.93
CA ARG A 195 -18.23 -13.61 -5.36
C ARG A 195 -16.76 -13.48 -5.74
N TYR A 196 -16.00 -12.77 -4.92
CA TYR A 196 -14.58 -12.48 -5.17
C TYR A 196 -13.79 -13.77 -5.43
N HIS A 197 -13.02 -13.78 -6.50
CA HIS A 197 -12.25 -14.94 -6.98
C HIS A 197 -13.08 -16.22 -7.21
N THR A 198 -14.34 -16.07 -7.61
CA THR A 198 -15.23 -17.19 -7.94
C THR A 198 -15.87 -17.03 -9.32
N ILE A 199 -16.49 -18.14 -9.81
CA ILE A 199 -17.26 -18.12 -11.06
C ILE A 199 -18.48 -17.18 -10.98
N ASP A 200 -18.86 -16.78 -9.79
CA ASP A 200 -20.02 -15.92 -9.54
C ASP A 200 -19.66 -14.41 -9.56
N ASP A 201 -18.40 -14.07 -9.85
CA ASP A 201 -18.03 -12.70 -10.19
C ASP A 201 -18.43 -12.39 -11.63
N ASP A 202 -19.70 -12.08 -11.81
CA ASP A 202 -20.33 -11.82 -13.09
C ASP A 202 -21.12 -10.49 -13.09
N LYS A 203 -21.76 -10.18 -14.22
CA LYS A 203 -22.53 -8.95 -14.41
C LYS A 203 -23.69 -8.73 -13.42
N ASP A 204 -24.13 -9.76 -12.70
CA ASP A 204 -25.22 -9.66 -11.73
C ASP A 204 -24.78 -8.92 -10.45
N THR A 205 -23.47 -8.68 -10.32
CA THR A 205 -22.88 -7.82 -9.25
C THR A 205 -22.93 -6.32 -9.57
N TRP A 206 -23.40 -5.93 -10.76
CA TRP A 206 -23.39 -4.55 -11.25
C TRP A 206 -24.25 -3.60 -10.42
N SER A 207 -23.65 -2.51 -9.98
CA SER A 207 -24.32 -1.33 -9.43
C SER A 207 -24.00 -0.10 -10.27
N GLU A 208 -25.01 0.40 -10.98
CA GLU A 208 -24.87 1.61 -11.80
C GLU A 208 -24.47 2.83 -10.95
N ALA A 209 -25.05 2.96 -9.77
CA ALA A 209 -24.77 4.08 -8.86
C ALA A 209 -23.30 4.07 -8.41
N THR A 210 -22.75 2.91 -8.10
CA THR A 210 -21.35 2.74 -7.69
C THR A 210 -20.41 3.06 -8.84
N MET A 211 -20.66 2.48 -10.02
CA MET A 211 -19.86 2.77 -11.21
C MET A 211 -19.88 4.26 -11.58
N LEU A 212 -21.04 4.90 -11.57
CA LEU A 212 -21.14 6.34 -11.85
C LEU A 212 -20.39 7.17 -10.79
N GLY A 213 -20.47 6.78 -9.52
CA GLY A 213 -19.71 7.44 -8.44
C GLY A 213 -18.20 7.39 -8.69
N ASN A 214 -17.67 6.22 -9.01
CA ASN A 214 -16.26 6.05 -9.33
C ASN A 214 -15.87 6.78 -10.63
N LEU A 215 -16.66 6.68 -11.70
CA LEU A 215 -16.42 7.39 -12.95
C LEU A 215 -16.32 8.91 -12.74
N TYR A 216 -17.25 9.50 -12.00
CA TYR A 216 -17.25 10.93 -11.72
C TYR A 216 -16.05 11.33 -10.87
N TRP A 217 -15.74 10.53 -9.84
CA TRP A 217 -14.65 10.80 -8.94
C TRP A 217 -13.29 10.73 -9.65
N PHE A 218 -12.98 9.61 -10.29
CA PHE A 218 -11.69 9.41 -10.94
C PHE A 218 -11.51 10.36 -12.14
N GLY A 219 -12.58 10.61 -12.90
CA GLY A 219 -12.56 11.60 -13.97
C GLY A 219 -12.29 13.02 -13.45
N ALA A 220 -12.98 13.45 -12.39
CA ALA A 220 -12.77 14.75 -11.77
C ALA A 220 -11.37 14.88 -11.18
N TYR A 221 -10.87 13.82 -10.53
CA TYR A 221 -9.57 13.81 -9.93
C TYR A 221 -8.45 13.93 -10.97
N ALA A 222 -8.55 13.17 -12.06
CA ALA A 222 -7.62 13.26 -13.18
C ALA A 222 -7.59 14.69 -13.77
N ILE A 223 -8.75 15.31 -13.96
CA ILE A 223 -8.86 16.68 -14.48
C ILE A 223 -8.32 17.70 -13.47
N TYR A 224 -8.60 17.52 -12.18
CA TYR A 224 -8.10 18.41 -11.13
C TYR A 224 -6.58 18.42 -11.09
N ILE A 225 -5.95 17.24 -11.05
CA ILE A 225 -4.48 17.12 -11.06
C ILE A 225 -3.90 17.70 -12.35
N ASP A 226 -4.51 17.45 -13.51
CA ASP A 226 -4.04 17.97 -14.79
C ASP A 226 -4.09 19.50 -14.88
N LYS A 227 -5.09 20.11 -14.27
CA LYS A 227 -5.27 21.58 -14.28
C LYS A 227 -4.46 22.29 -13.22
N THR A 228 -4.12 21.63 -12.12
CA THR A 228 -3.34 22.22 -11.02
C THR A 228 -1.86 22.26 -11.38
N PRO A 229 -1.20 23.45 -11.38
CA PRO A 229 0.20 23.56 -11.82
C PRO A 229 1.19 22.82 -10.95
N ALA A 230 1.08 22.96 -9.62
CA ALA A 230 1.92 22.29 -8.64
C ALA A 230 1.13 21.18 -7.93
N LEU A 231 1.64 19.95 -7.98
CA LEU A 231 1.02 18.78 -7.39
C LEU A 231 0.85 18.94 -5.87
N GLU A 232 -0.38 18.82 -5.40
CA GLU A 232 -0.75 19.00 -3.99
C GLU A 232 -0.49 17.73 -3.19
N LEU A 233 0.79 17.45 -2.87
CA LEU A 233 1.17 16.43 -1.90
C LEU A 233 1.46 17.10 -0.56
N ASP A 234 0.73 16.71 0.47
CA ASP A 234 0.90 17.20 1.84
C ASP A 234 1.96 16.38 2.58
N MET A 235 3.20 16.87 2.57
CA MET A 235 4.35 16.17 3.17
C MET A 235 4.26 16.10 4.71
N THR A 236 3.34 16.84 5.36
CA THR A 236 3.16 16.74 6.82
C THR A 236 2.46 15.45 7.22
N GLN A 237 1.71 14.82 6.32
CA GLN A 237 1.03 13.56 6.59
C GLN A 237 2.02 12.42 6.94
N THR A 238 3.18 12.38 6.27
CA THR A 238 4.26 11.46 6.66
C THR A 238 4.76 11.75 8.07
N CYS A 239 4.87 13.04 8.46
CA CYS A 239 5.30 13.39 9.82
C CYS A 239 4.27 12.96 10.87
N ASP A 240 2.97 13.08 10.55
CA ASP A 240 1.90 12.64 11.44
C ASP A 240 1.97 11.12 11.65
N ARG A 241 2.19 10.36 10.59
CA ARG A 241 2.37 8.90 10.65
C ARG A 241 3.58 8.49 11.49
N LEU A 242 4.72 9.14 11.30
CA LEU A 242 5.92 8.87 12.08
C LEU A 242 5.74 9.19 13.58
N GLU A 243 4.95 10.23 13.89
CA GLU A 243 4.61 10.58 15.26
C GLU A 243 3.67 9.56 15.90
N GLU A 244 2.64 9.12 15.17
CA GLU A 244 1.68 8.10 15.60
C GLU A 244 2.36 6.73 15.82
N ASN A 245 3.34 6.40 14.99
CA ASN A 245 4.04 5.12 15.04
C ASN A 245 5.06 5.04 16.18
N LEU A 246 5.47 6.16 16.77
CA LEU A 246 6.43 6.16 17.88
C LEU A 246 5.75 5.70 19.19
N ASN A 247 5.94 4.43 19.53
CA ASN A 247 5.60 3.93 20.87
C ASN A 247 6.72 4.31 21.87
N GLU A 248 6.50 5.38 22.64
CA GLU A 248 7.52 5.91 23.56
C GLU A 248 7.91 4.94 24.67
N GLU A 249 7.02 4.06 25.11
CA GLU A 249 7.28 3.08 26.15
C GLU A 249 8.24 2.01 25.63
N LEU A 250 7.89 1.36 24.54
CA LEU A 250 8.76 0.37 23.87
C LEU A 250 10.09 1.00 23.40
N ALA A 251 10.04 2.22 22.89
CA ALA A 251 11.24 2.94 22.46
C ALA A 251 12.23 3.15 23.63
N LYS A 252 11.74 3.52 24.82
CA LYS A 252 12.58 3.66 26.03
C LYS A 252 13.12 2.32 26.50
N GLU A 253 12.31 1.27 26.46
CA GLU A 253 12.75 -0.09 26.81
C GLU A 253 13.82 -0.61 25.83
N ALA A 254 13.69 -0.24 24.55
CA ALA A 254 14.67 -0.54 23.51
C ALA A 254 15.91 0.38 23.49
N ASP A 255 16.06 1.27 24.46
CA ASP A 255 17.17 2.23 24.54
C ASP A 255 17.26 3.18 23.32
N VAL A 256 16.11 3.64 22.82
CA VAL A 256 16.02 4.66 21.78
C VAL A 256 16.16 6.06 22.38
N ASP A 257 16.93 6.93 21.73
CA ASP A 257 16.96 8.37 22.05
C ASP A 257 15.70 9.06 21.52
N THR A 258 14.62 9.02 22.31
CA THR A 258 13.33 9.59 21.93
C THR A 258 13.35 11.12 21.79
N ASP A 259 14.26 11.80 22.48
CA ASP A 259 14.42 13.26 22.34
C ASP A 259 15.07 13.62 20.99
N ALA A 260 16.08 12.85 20.59
CA ALA A 260 16.68 12.99 19.26
C ALA A 260 15.69 12.67 18.13
N TYR A 261 14.87 11.63 18.32
CA TYR A 261 13.82 11.27 17.37
C TYR A 261 12.80 12.42 17.18
N LYS A 262 12.24 12.92 18.29
CA LYS A 262 11.28 14.03 18.27
C LYS A 262 11.86 15.32 17.69
N ALA A 263 13.14 15.61 17.96
CA ALA A 263 13.81 16.77 17.39
C ALA A 263 13.96 16.63 15.86
N ALA A 264 14.36 15.45 15.36
CA ALA A 264 14.48 15.20 13.93
C ALA A 264 13.10 15.28 13.22
N LEU A 265 12.06 14.75 13.86
CA LEU A 265 10.68 14.81 13.35
C LEU A 265 10.19 16.27 13.28
N ALA A 266 10.44 17.09 14.31
CA ALA A 266 10.07 18.50 14.31
C ALA A 266 10.79 19.29 13.20
N ASP A 267 12.07 19.01 12.97
CA ASP A 267 12.84 19.62 11.86
C ASP A 267 12.30 19.22 10.48
N MET A 268 11.91 17.95 10.31
CA MET A 268 11.29 17.47 9.07
C MET A 268 9.92 18.11 8.86
N ARG A 269 9.09 18.20 9.91
CA ARG A 269 7.76 18.82 9.86
C ARG A 269 7.84 20.29 9.45
N ALA A 270 8.75 21.05 10.04
CA ALA A 270 8.96 22.45 9.66
C ALA A 270 9.37 22.60 8.18
N ALA A 271 10.20 21.69 7.66
CA ALA A 271 10.56 21.70 6.25
C ALA A 271 9.36 21.32 5.35
N ALA A 272 8.54 20.35 5.77
CA ALA A 272 7.32 19.91 5.08
C ALA A 272 6.30 21.06 4.99
N GLU A 273 6.04 21.76 6.08
CA GLU A 273 5.14 22.93 6.12
C GLU A 273 5.59 24.04 5.17
N ALA A 274 6.90 24.33 5.15
CA ALA A 274 7.45 25.33 4.23
C ALA A 274 7.31 24.88 2.77
N TYR A 275 7.49 23.59 2.50
CA TYR A 275 7.33 23.02 1.17
C TYR A 275 5.88 23.06 0.70
N ASN A 276 4.93 22.64 1.55
CA ASN A 276 3.50 22.73 1.28
C ASN A 276 3.05 24.17 0.99
N LYS A 277 3.58 25.13 1.74
CA LYS A 277 3.30 26.55 1.48
C LYS A 277 3.80 27.01 0.13
N LYS A 278 4.93 26.51 -0.35
CA LYS A 278 5.44 26.82 -1.70
C LYS A 278 4.51 26.27 -2.79
N ILE A 279 4.03 25.01 -2.64
CA ILE A 279 3.05 24.40 -3.54
C ILE A 279 1.79 25.26 -3.58
N ALA A 280 1.21 25.57 -2.42
CA ALA A 280 -0.01 26.36 -2.30
C ALA A 280 0.16 27.77 -2.91
N GLY A 281 1.32 28.38 -2.75
CA GLY A 281 1.61 29.70 -3.33
C GLY A 281 1.59 29.71 -4.84
N ILE A 282 2.14 28.69 -5.50
CA ILE A 282 2.11 28.57 -6.98
C ILE A 282 0.67 28.37 -7.46
N ASN A 283 -0.09 27.51 -6.79
CA ASN A 283 -1.48 27.23 -7.19
C ASN A 283 -2.37 28.45 -6.99
N ALA A 284 -2.22 29.19 -5.88
CA ALA A 284 -2.97 30.43 -5.65
C ALA A 284 -2.63 31.48 -6.70
N ALA A 285 -1.35 31.67 -7.04
CA ALA A 285 -0.94 32.61 -8.09
C ALA A 285 -1.52 32.24 -9.47
N TYR A 286 -1.64 30.94 -9.74
CA TYR A 286 -2.27 30.45 -10.96
C TYR A 286 -3.78 30.76 -10.99
N GLU A 287 -4.50 30.51 -9.89
CA GLU A 287 -5.92 30.82 -9.78
C GLU A 287 -6.20 32.32 -9.94
N GLU A 288 -5.38 33.17 -9.32
CA GLU A 288 -5.48 34.62 -9.46
C GLU A 288 -5.27 35.08 -10.92
N ALA A 289 -4.23 34.55 -11.57
CA ALA A 289 -3.93 34.87 -12.96
C ALA A 289 -5.05 34.39 -13.90
N MET A 290 -5.58 33.19 -13.69
CA MET A 290 -6.72 32.66 -14.45
C MET A 290 -7.98 33.55 -14.27
N ALA A 291 -8.27 33.97 -13.04
CA ALA A 291 -9.41 34.83 -12.75
C ALA A 291 -9.25 36.25 -13.39
N ALA A 292 -8.03 36.74 -13.48
CA ALA A 292 -7.70 38.00 -14.14
C ALA A 292 -7.69 37.91 -15.68
N GLY A 293 -7.64 36.69 -16.24
CA GLY A 293 -7.45 36.45 -17.67
C GLY A 293 -6.02 36.69 -18.17
N ASP A 294 -5.06 36.59 -17.24
CA ASP A 294 -3.62 36.75 -17.51
C ASP A 294 -3.03 35.50 -18.13
N ASP A 295 -1.81 35.63 -18.69
CA ASP A 295 -1.02 34.50 -19.17
C ASP A 295 -0.51 33.68 -18.01
N THR A 296 -0.79 32.37 -18.01
CA THR A 296 -0.42 31.44 -16.94
C THR A 296 0.75 30.52 -17.30
N GLU A 297 1.35 30.64 -18.48
CA GLU A 297 2.37 29.72 -18.97
C GLU A 297 3.60 29.67 -18.06
N ALA A 298 4.07 30.82 -17.58
CA ALA A 298 5.19 30.92 -16.67
C ALA A 298 4.92 30.23 -15.32
N ILE A 299 3.71 30.41 -14.77
CA ILE A 299 3.31 29.79 -13.49
C ILE A 299 3.20 28.26 -13.65
N ARG A 300 2.63 27.79 -14.77
CA ARG A 300 2.59 26.37 -15.08
C ARG A 300 3.99 25.77 -15.22
N ALA A 301 4.92 26.46 -15.86
CA ALA A 301 6.30 26.02 -15.98
C ALA A 301 6.98 25.90 -14.61
N GLU A 302 6.74 26.87 -13.72
CA GLU A 302 7.22 26.82 -12.34
C GLU A 302 6.62 25.63 -11.57
N GLY A 303 5.32 25.41 -11.67
CA GLY A 303 4.64 24.25 -11.08
C GLY A 303 5.20 22.92 -11.57
N LYS A 304 5.36 22.75 -12.90
CA LYS A 304 5.99 21.56 -13.48
C LYS A 304 7.44 21.33 -13.00
N ALA A 305 8.20 22.39 -12.82
CA ALA A 305 9.55 22.29 -12.26
C ALA A 305 9.51 21.84 -10.79
N LEU A 306 8.55 22.37 -10.01
CA LEU A 306 8.34 21.95 -8.62
C LEU A 306 7.87 20.50 -8.55
N ASN A 307 6.98 20.04 -9.44
CA ASN A 307 6.52 18.65 -9.48
C ASN A 307 7.66 17.65 -9.62
N LYS A 308 8.69 17.97 -10.42
CA LYS A 308 9.89 17.12 -10.50
C LYS A 308 10.63 17.00 -9.16
N GLN A 309 10.62 18.07 -8.37
CA GLN A 309 11.20 18.05 -7.02
C GLN A 309 10.27 17.31 -6.05
N THR A 310 8.97 17.54 -6.15
CA THR A 310 7.94 16.86 -5.34
C THR A 310 8.02 15.33 -5.48
N LEU A 311 8.13 14.82 -6.71
CA LEU A 311 8.33 13.38 -6.94
C LEU A 311 9.62 12.85 -6.33
N LYS A 312 10.72 13.64 -6.35
CA LYS A 312 11.97 13.23 -5.68
C LYS A 312 11.82 13.20 -4.16
N VAL A 313 11.11 14.17 -3.58
CA VAL A 313 10.81 14.18 -2.14
C VAL A 313 9.95 12.98 -1.78
N PHE A 314 8.87 12.76 -2.53
CA PHE A 314 7.98 11.62 -2.33
C PHE A 314 8.71 10.28 -2.45
N ALA A 315 9.52 10.09 -3.50
CA ALA A 315 10.33 8.88 -3.65
C ALA A 315 11.32 8.67 -2.49
N ALA A 316 11.90 9.76 -1.96
CA ALA A 316 12.79 9.69 -0.81
C ALA A 316 12.01 9.31 0.48
N ILE A 317 10.81 9.82 0.66
CA ILE A 317 9.88 9.44 1.74
C ILE A 317 9.55 7.95 1.66
N GLN A 318 9.11 7.49 0.50
CA GLN A 318 8.75 6.08 0.33
C GLN A 318 9.96 5.18 0.59
N LYS A 319 11.12 5.51 0.04
CA LYS A 319 12.35 4.74 0.27
C LYS A 319 12.80 4.74 1.73
N ALA A 320 12.53 5.81 2.47
CA ALA A 320 12.98 5.97 3.84
C ALA A 320 12.03 5.30 4.85
N PHE A 321 10.73 5.40 4.63
CA PHE A 321 9.72 5.09 5.64
C PHE A 321 8.71 4.03 5.21
N LEU A 322 8.60 3.75 3.90
CA LEU A 322 7.81 2.64 3.42
C LEU A 322 8.66 1.38 3.49
N GLU A 323 8.38 0.56 4.46
CA GLU A 323 9.07 -0.71 4.65
C GLU A 323 8.07 -1.83 4.44
N SER A 324 8.42 -2.83 3.65
CA SER A 324 7.60 -4.03 3.52
C SER A 324 7.98 -5.02 4.62
N SER A 325 7.01 -5.71 5.15
CA SER A 325 7.20 -6.88 5.98
C SER A 325 6.79 -8.13 5.21
N PRO A 326 7.19 -9.33 5.68
CA PRO A 326 6.68 -10.58 5.14
C PRO A 326 5.16 -10.72 5.21
N ALA A 327 4.51 -9.95 6.08
CA ALA A 327 3.09 -9.99 6.38
C ALA A 327 2.31 -8.80 5.77
N ASP A 328 2.72 -8.31 4.61
CA ASP A 328 1.98 -7.33 3.82
C ASP A 328 1.74 -5.94 4.47
N VAL A 329 2.49 -5.60 5.50
CA VAL A 329 2.34 -4.31 6.18
C VAL A 329 3.44 -3.35 5.77
N ALA A 330 3.06 -2.21 5.31
CA ALA A 330 3.97 -1.11 5.04
C ALA A 330 4.11 -0.22 6.28
N TYR A 331 5.23 0.01 6.73
CA TYR A 331 5.76 0.67 7.92
C TYR A 331 6.28 -0.35 8.94
N GLY A 332 7.57 -0.53 8.93
CA GLY A 332 8.26 -1.45 9.83
C GLY A 332 8.02 -1.18 11.31
N HIS A 333 7.87 0.10 11.68
CA HIS A 333 7.70 0.51 13.08
C HIS A 333 6.40 0.01 13.73
N PRO A 334 5.19 0.20 13.15
CA PRO A 334 3.98 -0.34 13.76
C PRO A 334 4.05 -1.86 13.92
N THR A 335 4.44 -2.55 12.87
CA THR A 335 4.55 -4.02 12.87
C THR A 335 5.54 -4.52 13.92
N ILE A 336 6.69 -3.86 14.07
CA ILE A 336 7.69 -4.25 15.07
C ILE A 336 7.17 -3.99 16.49
N ASN A 337 6.47 -2.87 16.71
CA ASN A 337 5.84 -2.57 17.99
C ASN A 337 4.75 -3.60 18.32
N GLU A 338 3.90 -3.94 17.35
CA GLU A 338 2.86 -4.97 17.49
C GLU A 338 3.47 -6.34 17.80
N ASN A 339 4.54 -6.71 17.11
CA ASN A 339 5.28 -7.94 17.39
C ASN A 339 5.86 -7.95 18.80
N ALA A 340 6.41 -6.84 19.30
CA ALA A 340 6.92 -6.76 20.66
C ALA A 340 5.79 -6.98 21.68
N GLN A 341 4.66 -6.30 21.52
CA GLN A 341 3.49 -6.44 22.38
C GLN A 341 2.90 -7.87 22.34
N THR A 342 2.81 -8.45 21.15
CA THR A 342 2.36 -9.83 20.97
C THR A 342 3.29 -10.81 21.68
N LEU A 343 4.60 -10.67 21.52
CA LEU A 343 5.59 -11.52 22.21
C LEU A 343 5.53 -11.38 23.73
N GLU A 344 5.31 -10.18 24.25
CA GLU A 344 5.10 -9.96 25.69
C GLU A 344 3.85 -10.70 26.19
N ALA A 345 2.73 -10.60 25.45
CA ALA A 345 1.50 -11.30 25.79
C ALA A 345 1.66 -12.83 25.75
N VAL A 346 2.33 -13.36 24.71
CA VAL A 346 2.65 -14.79 24.60
C VAL A 346 3.49 -15.26 25.77
N ILE A 347 4.54 -14.52 26.13
CA ILE A 347 5.42 -14.85 27.25
C ILE A 347 4.64 -14.86 28.57
N ALA A 348 3.78 -13.85 28.77
CA ALA A 348 2.97 -13.74 30.00
C ALA A 348 1.98 -14.93 30.12
N ALA A 349 1.37 -15.36 29.04
CA ALA A 349 0.46 -16.50 29.01
C ALA A 349 1.23 -17.82 29.23
N LEU A 350 2.40 -18.01 28.60
CA LEU A 350 3.24 -19.19 28.80
C LEU A 350 3.81 -19.32 30.22
N ASP A 351 4.17 -18.21 30.86
CA ASP A 351 4.60 -18.18 32.26
C ASP A 351 3.47 -18.63 33.22
N LYS A 352 2.18 -18.41 32.84
CA LYS A 352 1.00 -18.94 33.52
C LYS A 352 0.61 -20.36 33.09
N LYS A 353 1.22 -20.89 32.02
CA LYS A 353 0.87 -22.15 31.34
C LYS A 353 -0.52 -22.13 30.72
N GLU A 354 -0.98 -20.99 30.23
CA GLU A 354 -2.24 -20.78 29.56
C GLU A 354 -2.01 -20.80 28.05
N LEU A 355 -2.39 -21.90 27.39
CA LEU A 355 -2.30 -21.99 25.91
C LEU A 355 -3.51 -21.38 25.24
N TYR A 356 -4.69 -21.70 25.76
CA TYR A 356 -5.98 -21.15 25.39
C TYR A 356 -6.74 -20.78 26.66
N ASN A 357 -7.57 -19.75 26.57
CA ASN A 357 -8.48 -19.39 27.64
C ASN A 357 -9.76 -18.74 27.10
N ASP A 358 -10.78 -18.64 27.96
CA ASP A 358 -12.09 -18.09 27.59
C ASP A 358 -12.05 -16.60 27.19
N ASP A 359 -11.01 -15.88 27.57
CA ASP A 359 -10.81 -14.46 27.27
C ASP A 359 -9.96 -14.24 25.99
N GLU A 360 -9.61 -15.32 25.28
CA GLU A 360 -8.79 -15.30 24.06
C GLU A 360 -7.41 -14.61 24.26
N THR A 361 -6.82 -14.76 25.45
CA THR A 361 -5.52 -14.19 25.82
C THR A 361 -4.45 -15.26 26.10
N GLY A 362 -4.75 -16.52 25.81
CA GLY A 362 -3.79 -17.62 25.90
C GLY A 362 -2.66 -17.50 24.86
N ALA A 363 -1.57 -18.18 25.07
CA ALA A 363 -0.41 -18.05 24.20
C ALA A 363 -0.71 -18.35 22.72
N LEU A 364 -1.54 -19.36 22.44
CA LEU A 364 -1.95 -19.70 21.07
C LEU A 364 -3.08 -18.81 20.54
N ASP A 365 -3.87 -18.21 21.45
CA ASP A 365 -4.91 -17.25 21.05
C ASP A 365 -4.29 -15.95 20.52
N VAL A 366 -3.16 -15.52 21.06
CA VAL A 366 -2.53 -14.25 20.65
C VAL A 366 -1.41 -14.40 19.62
N LEU A 367 -0.86 -15.60 19.44
CA LEU A 367 0.24 -15.85 18.49
C LEU A 367 -0.12 -15.55 17.03
N TYR A 368 -1.40 -15.64 16.66
CA TYR A 368 -1.83 -15.32 15.30
C TYR A 368 -1.66 -13.83 14.93
N ASN A 369 -1.45 -12.96 15.92
CA ASN A 369 -1.13 -11.55 15.71
C ASN A 369 0.38 -11.30 15.50
N LEU A 370 1.22 -12.33 15.61
CA LEU A 370 2.64 -12.19 15.36
C LEU A 370 2.89 -12.12 13.87
N ASN A 371 3.33 -10.96 13.40
CA ASN A 371 3.81 -10.78 12.04
C ASN A 371 5.22 -11.39 11.92
N ASP A 372 5.27 -12.68 11.70
CA ASP A 372 6.48 -13.47 11.46
C ASP A 372 6.61 -13.74 9.94
N VAL A 373 7.64 -14.46 9.56
CA VAL A 373 7.89 -14.93 8.18
C VAL A 373 6.71 -15.73 7.61
N LEU A 374 5.95 -16.36 8.48
CA LEU A 374 4.75 -17.11 8.13
C LEU A 374 3.56 -16.61 8.95
N GLU A 375 2.43 -16.45 8.31
CA GLU A 375 1.18 -16.31 9.02
C GLU A 375 0.92 -17.53 9.92
N TYR A 376 0.32 -17.29 11.08
CA TYR A 376 -0.02 -18.34 12.03
C TYR A 376 -0.75 -19.54 11.39
N ASN A 377 -1.61 -19.29 10.41
CA ASN A 377 -2.35 -20.32 9.70
C ASN A 377 -1.45 -21.38 9.03
N TYR A 378 -0.24 -21.07 8.64
CA TYR A 378 0.69 -22.06 8.10
C TYR A 378 1.13 -23.09 9.12
N TYR A 379 1.09 -22.76 10.41
CA TYR A 379 1.49 -23.69 11.47
C TYR A 379 0.46 -24.78 11.77
N ILE A 380 -0.81 -24.55 11.39
CA ILE A 380 -1.86 -25.57 11.52
C ILE A 380 -1.86 -26.59 10.37
N PHE A 381 -1.20 -26.31 9.25
CA PHE A 381 -1.04 -27.27 8.15
C PHE A 381 0.04 -28.33 8.45
N GLY A 382 0.89 -28.71 7.67
CA GLY A 382 1.94 -29.69 7.95
C GLY A 382 3.27 -29.04 8.31
N VAL A 383 4.18 -29.77 8.97
CA VAL A 383 5.55 -29.29 9.24
C VAL A 383 6.27 -28.94 7.95
N LYS A 384 6.16 -29.79 6.94
CA LYS A 384 6.93 -29.65 5.71
C LYS A 384 6.60 -28.39 4.90
N PRO A 385 5.34 -28.01 4.66
CA PRO A 385 5.01 -26.75 4.01
C PRO A 385 5.55 -25.54 4.75
N ALA A 386 5.43 -25.49 6.07
CA ALA A 386 5.95 -24.40 6.89
C ALA A 386 7.48 -24.33 6.82
N ASP A 387 8.19 -25.45 7.00
CA ASP A 387 9.65 -25.52 6.88
C ASP A 387 10.14 -25.14 5.48
N ASP A 388 9.44 -25.56 4.44
CA ASP A 388 9.82 -25.25 3.06
C ASP A 388 9.60 -23.77 2.75
N ALA A 389 8.51 -23.16 3.23
CA ALA A 389 8.25 -21.73 3.10
C ALA A 389 9.32 -20.89 3.82
N VAL A 390 9.68 -21.25 5.05
CA VAL A 390 10.76 -20.58 5.80
C VAL A 390 12.10 -20.69 5.10
N LYS A 391 12.45 -21.87 4.61
CA LYS A 391 13.71 -22.07 3.86
C LYS A 391 13.74 -21.26 2.57
N LEU A 392 12.61 -21.16 1.88
CA LEU A 392 12.48 -20.31 0.69
C LEU A 392 12.69 -18.85 1.07
N TYR A 393 12.05 -18.38 2.12
CA TYR A 393 12.19 -17.03 2.62
C TYR A 393 13.65 -16.72 3.01
N ASP A 394 14.24 -17.52 3.88
CA ASP A 394 15.59 -17.32 4.41
C ASP A 394 16.68 -17.41 3.31
N GLN A 395 16.51 -18.28 2.32
CA GLN A 395 17.55 -18.56 1.31
C GLN A 395 17.42 -17.75 0.02
N LYS A 396 16.23 -17.28 -0.34
CA LYS A 396 15.99 -16.69 -1.67
C LYS A 396 15.49 -15.27 -1.65
N TYR A 397 14.69 -14.89 -0.67
CA TYR A 397 13.95 -13.63 -0.75
C TYR A 397 14.70 -12.45 -0.15
N ILE A 398 15.48 -12.67 0.89
CA ILE A 398 16.25 -11.59 1.54
C ILE A 398 17.49 -11.21 0.73
N SER A 399 17.98 -12.09 -0.13
CA SER A 399 19.28 -11.94 -0.80
C SER A 399 19.24 -11.86 -2.31
N THR A 400 18.08 -11.77 -2.96
CA THR A 400 18.00 -11.83 -4.42
C THR A 400 17.34 -10.61 -5.04
N ASP A 401 17.81 -10.24 -6.25
CA ASP A 401 17.23 -9.25 -7.16
C ASP A 401 15.76 -9.54 -7.55
N LYS A 402 15.22 -10.64 -7.08
CA LYS A 402 13.86 -11.11 -7.36
C LYS A 402 12.86 -10.82 -6.26
N THR A 403 13.30 -10.28 -5.14
CA THR A 403 12.39 -9.77 -4.13
C THR A 403 11.91 -8.43 -4.63
N TYR A 404 10.65 -8.34 -4.90
CA TYR A 404 10.01 -7.10 -5.22
C TYR A 404 10.06 -6.23 -3.97
N TRP A 405 9.63 -5.08 -3.92
CA TRP A 405 9.53 -4.07 -2.87
C TRP A 405 10.47 -4.24 -1.65
N GLY A 406 11.36 -3.32 -1.48
CA GLY A 406 12.02 -3.04 -0.24
C GLY A 406 12.92 -4.08 0.38
N THR A 407 13.59 -4.90 -0.40
CA THR A 407 14.62 -5.81 0.10
C THR A 407 15.62 -5.15 1.01
N ASP A 408 16.02 -3.91 0.70
CA ASP A 408 16.96 -3.13 1.50
C ASP A 408 16.34 -2.56 2.79
N ALA A 409 15.01 -2.59 2.88
CA ALA A 409 14.24 -1.97 3.95
C ALA A 409 13.59 -2.99 4.88
N MET A 410 13.64 -4.27 4.55
CA MET A 410 13.05 -5.31 5.40
C MET A 410 13.75 -5.39 6.75
N PRO A 411 12.96 -5.54 7.85
CA PRO A 411 13.53 -5.79 9.16
C PRO A 411 14.29 -7.13 9.18
N PRO A 412 15.31 -7.26 10.03
CA PRO A 412 15.87 -8.56 10.33
C PRO A 412 14.77 -9.50 10.82
N ILE A 413 14.68 -10.66 10.19
CA ILE A 413 13.64 -11.65 10.50
C ILE A 413 13.80 -12.17 11.91
N ILE A 414 12.70 -12.21 12.62
CA ILE A 414 12.57 -12.86 13.91
C ILE A 414 11.77 -14.14 13.68
N TYR A 415 12.45 -15.25 13.69
CA TYR A 415 11.86 -16.53 13.36
C TYR A 415 11.61 -17.37 14.62
N THR A 416 10.33 -17.67 14.87
CA THR A 416 9.89 -18.55 15.97
C THR A 416 9.24 -19.85 15.45
N GLY A 417 9.21 -20.04 14.15
CA GLY A 417 8.38 -21.00 13.44
C GLY A 417 8.48 -22.45 13.92
N GLU A 418 9.69 -23.01 14.11
CA GLU A 418 9.83 -24.37 14.62
C GLU A 418 9.20 -24.54 16.01
N THR A 419 9.38 -23.54 16.87
CA THR A 419 8.83 -23.55 18.24
C THR A 419 7.32 -23.38 18.21
N THR A 420 6.80 -22.45 17.41
CA THR A 420 5.37 -22.20 17.23
C THR A 420 4.67 -23.43 16.67
N HIS A 421 5.20 -23.98 15.58
CA HIS A 421 4.66 -25.21 14.97
C HIS A 421 4.62 -26.37 15.98
N LYS A 422 5.73 -26.59 16.70
CA LYS A 422 5.80 -27.65 17.72
C LYS A 422 4.79 -27.41 18.85
N LEU A 423 4.66 -26.16 19.31
CA LEU A 423 3.73 -25.79 20.38
C LEU A 423 2.28 -26.08 19.97
N VAL A 424 1.87 -25.67 18.77
CA VAL A 424 0.54 -25.96 18.23
C VAL A 424 0.27 -27.48 18.18
N ARG A 425 1.22 -28.25 17.62
CA ARG A 425 1.05 -29.71 17.49
C ARG A 425 1.07 -30.46 18.81
N ASP A 426 1.87 -30.03 19.76
CA ASP A 426 1.90 -30.66 21.08
C ASP A 426 0.63 -30.31 21.88
N ALA A 427 0.10 -29.09 21.71
CA ALA A 427 -1.19 -28.69 22.29
C ALA A 427 -2.36 -29.50 21.71
N GLU A 428 -2.46 -29.64 20.38
CA GLU A 428 -3.49 -30.44 19.71
C GLU A 428 -3.44 -31.94 20.08
N ALA A 429 -2.25 -32.44 20.33
CA ALA A 429 -2.02 -33.83 20.70
C ALA A 429 -2.05 -34.08 22.23
N GLU A 430 -2.42 -33.08 23.02
CA GLU A 430 -2.46 -33.10 24.50
C GLU A 430 -1.14 -33.62 25.13
N LYS A 431 0.00 -33.27 24.52
CA LYS A 431 1.30 -33.67 25.03
C LYS A 431 1.81 -32.73 26.10
N ASP A 432 2.76 -33.24 26.93
CA ASP A 432 3.48 -32.37 27.86
C ASP A 432 4.34 -31.35 27.14
N ILE A 433 4.14 -30.06 27.52
CA ILE A 433 4.86 -28.92 26.97
C ILE A 433 5.96 -28.51 27.94
N ASP A 434 7.19 -28.40 27.42
CA ASP A 434 8.30 -27.78 28.16
C ASP A 434 8.17 -26.24 28.08
N TYR A 435 7.30 -25.70 28.93
CA TYR A 435 7.04 -24.24 28.99
C TYR A 435 8.32 -23.43 29.18
N LYS A 436 9.33 -23.96 29.90
CA LYS A 436 10.58 -23.25 30.13
C LYS A 436 11.37 -23.06 28.82
N VAL A 437 11.45 -24.10 28.00
CA VAL A 437 12.14 -24.05 26.70
C VAL A 437 11.38 -23.14 25.76
N VAL A 438 10.06 -23.32 25.62
CA VAL A 438 9.22 -22.55 24.73
C VAL A 438 9.25 -21.06 25.09
N THR A 439 9.03 -20.72 26.37
CA THR A 439 9.11 -19.31 26.83
C THR A 439 10.49 -18.72 26.58
N GLY A 440 11.56 -19.54 26.69
CA GLY A 440 12.92 -19.08 26.40
C GLY A 440 13.12 -18.62 24.96
N VAL A 441 12.50 -19.30 24.00
CA VAL A 441 12.57 -18.90 22.57
C VAL A 441 11.86 -17.57 22.35
N TYR A 442 10.65 -17.40 22.85
CA TYR A 442 9.91 -16.13 22.69
C TYR A 442 10.57 -14.97 23.44
N LYS A 443 11.20 -15.20 24.60
CA LYS A 443 12.03 -14.17 25.27
C LYS A 443 13.25 -13.77 24.43
N SER A 444 13.85 -14.70 23.70
CA SER A 444 14.91 -14.36 22.74
C SER A 444 14.38 -13.54 21.57
N ALA A 445 13.26 -13.96 21.00
CA ALA A 445 12.59 -13.25 19.92
C ALA A 445 12.24 -11.79 20.34
N LEU A 446 11.65 -11.60 21.53
CA LEU A 446 11.39 -10.26 22.07
C LEU A 446 12.67 -9.42 22.20
N THR A 447 13.76 -10.03 22.68
CA THR A 447 15.05 -9.33 22.77
C THR A 447 15.55 -8.85 21.41
N ASP A 448 15.34 -9.64 20.36
CA ASP A 448 15.74 -9.26 19.00
C ASP A 448 14.78 -8.24 18.39
N THR A 449 13.47 -8.32 18.70
CA THR A 449 12.48 -7.31 18.34
C THR A 449 12.84 -5.94 18.93
N MET A 450 13.24 -5.90 20.21
CA MET A 450 13.68 -4.64 20.85
C MET A 450 14.92 -4.05 20.18
N LYS A 451 15.86 -4.88 19.72
CA LYS A 451 16.99 -4.38 18.92
C LYS A 451 16.56 -3.80 17.57
N ASN A 452 15.53 -4.39 16.95
CA ASN A 452 14.97 -3.89 15.71
C ASN A 452 14.27 -2.54 15.92
N ILE A 453 13.49 -2.37 16.99
CA ILE A 453 12.89 -1.07 17.35
C ILE A 453 13.98 0.02 17.40
N LYS A 454 15.09 -0.24 18.09
CA LYS A 454 16.20 0.71 18.14
C LYS A 454 16.84 0.96 16.78
N LEU A 455 17.09 -0.10 16.02
CA LEU A 455 17.70 0.00 14.69
C LEU A 455 16.89 0.90 13.75
N TYR A 456 15.57 0.71 13.76
CA TYR A 456 14.63 1.46 12.93
C TYR A 456 14.54 2.92 13.37
N ALA A 457 14.36 3.18 14.66
CA ALA A 457 14.33 4.54 15.17
C ALA A 457 15.62 5.32 14.85
N ASP A 458 16.79 4.69 15.04
CA ASP A 458 18.09 5.30 14.73
C ASP A 458 18.27 5.55 13.21
N ARG A 459 17.63 4.75 12.35
CA ARG A 459 17.62 4.91 10.90
C ARG A 459 16.68 6.05 10.49
N GLU A 460 15.45 6.05 11.00
CA GLU A 460 14.46 7.09 10.73
C GLU A 460 14.96 8.49 11.10
N VAL A 461 15.64 8.65 12.22
CA VAL A 461 16.28 9.95 12.60
C VAL A 461 17.21 10.47 11.49
N LYS A 462 18.02 9.60 10.90
CA LYS A 462 18.92 9.97 9.81
C LYS A 462 18.17 10.27 8.51
N ASP A 463 17.11 9.53 8.25
CA ASP A 463 16.35 9.67 7.03
C ASP A 463 15.42 10.88 7.07
N MET A 464 14.83 11.21 8.23
CA MET A 464 14.13 12.49 8.45
C MET A 464 15.02 13.68 8.10
N ALA A 465 16.29 13.67 8.55
CA ALA A 465 17.23 14.74 8.23
C ALA A 465 17.55 14.84 6.72
N LYS A 466 17.64 13.71 6.01
CA LYS A 466 17.84 13.67 4.56
C LYS A 466 16.62 14.20 3.81
N VAL A 467 15.42 13.75 4.18
CA VAL A 467 14.16 14.18 3.56
C VAL A 467 13.92 15.66 3.80
N ALA A 468 14.11 16.15 5.04
CA ALA A 468 14.01 17.56 5.36
C ALA A 468 14.95 18.45 4.49
N LYS A 469 16.15 17.96 4.17
CA LYS A 469 17.08 18.65 3.29
C LYS A 469 16.59 18.71 1.84
N LEU A 470 15.88 17.71 1.35
CA LEU A 470 15.33 17.71 0.00
C LEU A 470 14.15 18.68 -0.16
N MET A 471 13.44 19.00 0.91
CA MET A 471 12.33 19.96 0.92
C MET A 471 12.77 21.42 1.03
N LYS A 472 14.01 21.68 1.45
CA LYS A 472 14.61 23.04 1.52
C LYS A 472 15.16 23.46 0.16
#